data_eec989d305a4770847e35589f9f92b6a
#
_entry.id   eec989d305a4770847e35589f9f92b6a
#
_cell.length_a   1.000
_cell.length_b   1.000
_cell.length_c   1.000
_cell.angle_alpha   90.00
_cell.angle_beta   90.00
_cell.angle_gamma   90.00
#
_symmetry.space_group_name_H-M   'P 1'
#
loop_
_entity.id
_entity.type
_entity.pdbx_description
1 polymer ?
#
loop_
_entity_poly.entity_id
_entity_poly.type
_entity_poly.pdbx_seq_one_letter_code
_entity_poly.pdbx_strand_id
1 'polypeptide(L)'
;MKLNILTKFTLNFLAVILLLTLIGVPFYFARNFSQVAGVKSSNPYLIVSQVNKFPDMTLVQAGDNFKITFTKQNLSQAYLSVLILNNPTNQSKTYSLETPNDSLAVFFGADLDNPVAEVNVPAGASVPISLISSSPDSSQTAEFFIKSN
;
A
#
# COMPACT_ATOMS: atom_id res chain seq x y z
N MET A 1 11.77 -62.05 -10.50
CA MET A 1 12.73 -61.69 -9.44
C MET A 1 11.92 -61.47 -8.15
N LYS A 2 12.04 -62.40 -7.16
CA LYS A 2 11.29 -62.26 -5.90
C LYS A 2 12.08 -61.26 -5.02
N LEU A 3 11.55 -60.08 -4.81
CA LEU A 3 12.12 -59.09 -3.89
C LEU A 3 12.18 -59.71 -2.47
N ASN A 4 13.34 -59.64 -1.85
CA ASN A 4 13.58 -60.12 -0.50
C ASN A 4 12.66 -59.34 0.48
N ILE A 5 12.15 -59.94 1.52
CA ILE A 5 11.24 -59.36 2.51
C ILE A 5 11.82 -58.05 3.08
N LEU A 6 13.14 -58.03 3.29
CA LEU A 6 13.85 -56.84 3.75
C LEU A 6 13.77 -55.67 2.78
N THR A 7 13.88 -55.93 1.47
CA THR A 7 13.80 -54.89 0.41
C THR A 7 12.38 -54.30 0.29
N LYS A 8 11.34 -55.15 0.51
CA LYS A 8 9.97 -54.68 0.55
C LYS A 8 9.70 -53.77 1.75
N PHE A 9 10.26 -54.13 2.91
CA PHE A 9 10.09 -53.36 4.12
C PHE A 9 10.79 -51.98 4.01
N THR A 10 12.04 -51.95 3.51
CA THR A 10 12.75 -50.69 3.24
C THR A 10 12.07 -49.81 2.22
N LEU A 11 11.53 -50.40 1.15
CA LEU A 11 10.80 -49.62 0.11
C LEU A 11 9.53 -48.97 0.66
N ASN A 12 8.75 -49.74 1.46
CA ASN A 12 7.54 -49.22 2.09
C ASN A 12 7.86 -48.14 3.13
N PHE A 13 8.92 -48.32 3.90
CA PHE A 13 9.34 -47.30 4.89
C PHE A 13 9.83 -46.02 4.20
N LEU A 14 10.56 -46.13 3.09
CA LEU A 14 11.00 -44.99 2.29
C LEU A 14 9.81 -44.26 1.67
N ALA A 15 8.78 -44.98 1.19
CA ALA A 15 7.54 -44.40 0.65
C ALA A 15 6.77 -43.63 1.70
N VAL A 16 6.70 -44.13 2.94
CA VAL A 16 6.04 -43.41 4.06
C VAL A 16 6.79 -42.14 4.42
N ILE A 17 8.12 -42.16 4.49
CA ILE A 17 8.93 -40.97 4.75
C ILE A 17 8.73 -39.95 3.63
N LEU A 18 8.73 -40.37 2.36
CA LEU A 18 8.50 -39.51 1.22
C LEU A 18 7.12 -38.86 1.27
N LEU A 19 6.09 -39.60 1.64
CA LEU A 19 4.73 -39.09 1.81
C LEU A 19 4.63 -38.06 2.93
N LEU A 20 5.27 -38.34 4.07
CA LEU A 20 5.31 -37.41 5.21
C LEU A 20 6.07 -36.12 4.87
N THR A 21 7.17 -36.20 4.12
CA THR A 21 7.89 -35.00 3.67
C THR A 21 7.08 -34.22 2.65
N LEU A 22 6.38 -34.90 1.72
CA LEU A 22 5.55 -34.24 0.70
C LEU A 22 4.39 -33.45 1.31
N ILE A 23 3.84 -33.93 2.43
CA ILE A 23 2.75 -33.26 3.16
C ILE A 23 3.33 -32.23 4.16
N GLY A 24 4.40 -32.57 4.88
CA GLY A 24 4.96 -31.73 5.94
C GLY A 24 5.67 -30.49 5.42
N VAL A 25 6.40 -30.61 4.29
CA VAL A 25 7.16 -29.50 3.71
C VAL A 25 6.25 -28.34 3.29
N PRO A 26 5.15 -28.53 2.52
CA PRO A 26 4.25 -27.43 2.20
C PRO A 26 3.60 -26.78 3.43
N PHE A 27 3.25 -27.58 4.44
CA PHE A 27 2.70 -27.07 5.70
C PHE A 27 3.69 -26.21 6.48
N TYR A 28 4.94 -26.65 6.56
CA TYR A 28 6.01 -25.88 7.20
C TYR A 28 6.27 -24.56 6.45
N PHE A 29 6.34 -24.61 5.13
CA PHE A 29 6.50 -23.41 4.32
C PHE A 29 5.27 -22.47 4.41
N ALA A 30 4.05 -22.99 4.31
CA ALA A 30 2.84 -22.17 4.42
C ALA A 30 2.76 -21.45 5.77
N ARG A 31 3.16 -22.09 6.87
CA ARG A 31 3.20 -21.49 8.20
C ARG A 31 4.27 -20.41 8.33
N ASN A 32 5.40 -20.56 7.67
CA ASN A 32 6.50 -19.60 7.72
C ASN A 32 6.31 -18.48 6.67
N PHE A 33 5.73 -18.77 5.50
CA PHE A 33 5.40 -17.75 4.49
C PHE A 33 4.31 -16.79 4.95
N SER A 34 3.37 -17.21 5.79
CA SER A 34 2.38 -16.29 6.36
C SER A 34 3.01 -15.24 7.28
N GLN A 35 4.20 -15.51 7.83
CA GLN A 35 4.98 -14.54 8.62
C GLN A 35 5.90 -13.67 7.75
N VAL A 36 6.30 -14.14 6.57
CA VAL A 36 7.16 -13.39 5.63
C VAL A 36 6.35 -12.53 4.66
N ALA A 37 5.15 -12.96 4.28
CA ALA A 37 4.20 -12.15 3.51
C ALA A 37 3.49 -11.11 4.38
N GLY A 38 3.46 -11.31 5.69
CA GLY A 38 3.07 -10.29 6.65
C GLY A 38 4.28 -9.45 7.02
N VAL A 39 4.72 -8.55 6.14
CA VAL A 39 5.26 -7.30 6.64
C VAL A 39 4.13 -6.78 7.53
N LYS A 40 4.29 -6.90 8.84
CA LYS A 40 3.56 -6.05 9.78
C LYS A 40 4.05 -4.65 9.47
N SER A 41 3.49 -4.04 8.45
CA SER A 41 3.52 -2.61 8.29
C SER A 41 2.92 -2.10 9.58
N SER A 42 3.74 -1.47 10.42
CA SER A 42 3.25 -0.73 11.57
C SER A 42 2.33 0.41 11.11
N ASN A 43 2.34 0.70 9.82
CA ASN A 43 1.48 1.70 9.20
C ASN A 43 0.09 1.09 8.94
N PRO A 44 -0.95 1.76 9.42
CA PRO A 44 -2.33 1.32 9.25
C PRO A 44 -2.83 1.43 7.80
N TYR A 45 -2.01 1.90 6.87
CA TYR A 45 -2.32 2.08 5.45
C TYR A 45 -1.08 1.78 4.58
N LEU A 46 -1.34 1.56 3.27
CA LEU A 46 -0.32 1.47 2.23
C LEU A 46 -0.53 2.62 1.24
N ILE A 47 0.57 3.24 0.79
CA ILE A 47 0.52 4.28 -0.23
C ILE A 47 1.15 3.78 -1.52
N VAL A 48 0.42 3.94 -2.62
CA VAL A 48 0.93 3.75 -3.98
C VAL A 48 1.10 5.12 -4.61
N SER A 49 2.33 5.45 -4.95
CA SER A 49 2.64 6.71 -5.62
C SER A 49 2.39 6.62 -7.12
N GLN A 50 1.76 7.64 -7.67
CA GLN A 50 1.55 7.83 -9.10
C GLN A 50 2.25 9.10 -9.63
N VAL A 51 3.16 9.69 -8.87
CA VAL A 51 3.87 10.93 -9.24
C VAL A 51 4.60 10.81 -10.59
N ASN A 52 5.05 9.62 -10.95
CA ASN A 52 5.70 9.37 -12.25
C ASN A 52 4.81 9.63 -13.47
N LYS A 53 3.49 9.72 -13.29
CA LYS A 53 2.54 10.08 -14.35
C LYS A 53 2.50 11.59 -14.62
N PHE A 54 3.08 12.39 -13.74
CA PHE A 54 3.07 13.85 -13.82
C PHE A 54 4.49 14.35 -14.07
N PRO A 55 4.73 15.09 -15.17
CA PRO A 55 6.01 15.71 -15.43
C PRO A 55 6.42 16.65 -14.28
N ASP A 56 7.69 16.67 -13.93
CA ASP A 56 8.27 17.56 -12.92
C ASP A 56 7.65 17.44 -11.51
N MET A 57 7.06 16.28 -11.20
CA MET A 57 6.54 15.99 -9.88
C MET A 57 7.47 15.01 -9.15
N THR A 58 7.80 15.34 -7.89
CA THR A 58 8.62 14.49 -7.02
C THR A 58 7.93 14.27 -5.68
N LEU A 59 8.15 13.09 -5.10
CA LEU A 59 7.63 12.71 -3.79
C LEU A 59 8.78 12.38 -2.85
N VAL A 60 8.76 12.97 -1.67
CA VAL A 60 9.58 12.57 -0.52
C VAL A 60 8.63 12.13 0.59
N GLN A 61 8.84 10.94 1.13
CA GLN A 61 8.06 10.40 2.25
C GLN A 61 8.98 10.16 3.45
N ALA A 62 8.56 10.65 4.61
CA ALA A 62 9.23 10.44 5.89
C ALA A 62 8.19 10.02 6.94
N GLY A 63 8.01 8.71 7.12
CA GLY A 63 6.94 8.16 7.96
C GLY A 63 5.56 8.52 7.40
N ASP A 64 4.75 9.20 8.22
CA ASP A 64 3.39 9.65 7.84
C ASP A 64 3.38 11.06 7.20
N ASN A 65 4.54 11.68 7.03
CA ASN A 65 4.72 12.96 6.36
C ASN A 65 5.03 12.74 4.88
N PHE A 66 4.25 13.39 4.02
CA PHE A 66 4.39 13.38 2.56
C PHE A 66 4.68 14.79 2.07
N LYS A 67 5.71 14.91 1.24
CA LYS A 67 6.11 16.15 0.61
C LYS A 67 6.16 15.95 -0.91
N ILE A 68 5.25 16.61 -1.63
CA ILE A 68 5.16 16.55 -3.09
C ILE A 68 5.56 17.90 -3.64
N THR A 69 6.63 17.94 -4.44
CA THR A 69 7.07 19.12 -5.17
C THR A 69 6.71 18.97 -6.63
N PHE A 70 6.14 20.02 -7.23
CA PHE A 70 5.69 20.01 -8.61
C PHE A 70 5.75 21.41 -9.24
N THR A 71 5.79 21.43 -10.56
CA THR A 71 5.73 22.65 -11.36
C THR A 71 4.40 22.72 -12.09
N LYS A 72 3.67 23.79 -11.92
CA LYS A 72 2.40 24.02 -12.60
C LYS A 72 2.53 24.98 -13.77
N GLN A 73 1.66 24.80 -14.76
CA GLN A 73 1.66 25.61 -15.97
C GLN A 73 0.60 26.71 -15.96
N ASN A 74 -0.41 26.59 -15.07
CA ASN A 74 -1.53 27.51 -14.98
C ASN A 74 -1.66 28.09 -13.57
N LEU A 75 -2.36 29.22 -13.43
CA LEU A 75 -2.64 29.84 -12.13
C LEU A 75 -3.38 28.89 -11.17
N SER A 76 -4.36 28.16 -11.68
CA SER A 76 -5.03 27.09 -10.94
C SER A 76 -4.86 25.78 -11.69
N GLN A 77 -4.39 24.75 -10.98
CA GLN A 77 -4.16 23.43 -11.56
C GLN A 77 -4.46 22.34 -10.54
N ALA A 78 -5.20 21.32 -10.99
CA ALA A 78 -5.48 20.12 -10.20
C ALA A 78 -4.68 18.93 -10.72
N TYR A 79 -4.20 18.12 -9.80
CA TYR A 79 -3.53 16.85 -10.06
C TYR A 79 -4.34 15.75 -9.37
N LEU A 80 -5.04 14.94 -10.16
CA LEU A 80 -5.93 13.93 -9.63
C LEU A 80 -5.20 12.60 -9.41
N SER A 81 -5.50 11.94 -8.30
CA SER A 81 -4.98 10.60 -7.98
C SER A 81 -3.45 10.53 -7.98
N VAL A 82 -2.78 11.52 -7.39
CA VAL A 82 -1.32 11.57 -7.28
C VAL A 82 -0.78 10.46 -6.38
N LEU A 83 -1.50 10.17 -5.31
CA LEU A 83 -1.28 9.01 -4.45
C LEU A 83 -2.56 8.20 -4.35
N ILE A 84 -2.43 6.92 -4.04
CA ILE A 84 -3.54 6.03 -3.72
C ILE A 84 -3.29 5.47 -2.33
N LEU A 85 -4.19 5.76 -1.39
CA LEU A 85 -4.21 5.17 -0.07
C LEU A 85 -5.00 3.86 -0.13
N ASN A 86 -4.42 2.79 0.35
CA ASN A 86 -5.06 1.49 0.51
C ASN A 86 -5.19 1.16 2.00
N ASN A 87 -6.36 0.68 2.41
CA ASN A 87 -6.60 0.12 3.72
C ASN A 87 -6.32 -1.40 3.69
N PRO A 88 -5.14 -1.87 4.12
CA PRO A 88 -4.80 -3.29 4.07
C PRO A 88 -5.40 -4.08 5.23
N THR A 89 -6.11 -3.43 6.12
CA THR A 89 -6.69 -4.07 7.30
C THR A 89 -8.00 -4.79 6.95
N ASN A 90 -8.45 -5.67 7.84
CA ASN A 90 -9.73 -6.37 7.70
C ASN A 90 -10.92 -5.60 8.31
N GLN A 91 -10.73 -4.32 8.64
CA GLN A 91 -11.75 -3.44 9.22
C GLN A 91 -11.78 -2.12 8.46
N SER A 92 -12.95 -1.49 8.42
CA SER A 92 -13.08 -0.12 7.92
C SER A 92 -12.32 0.85 8.82
N LYS A 93 -11.60 1.80 8.22
CA LYS A 93 -10.84 2.83 8.95
C LYS A 93 -11.11 4.21 8.40
N THR A 94 -11.11 5.17 9.30
CA THR A 94 -11.19 6.59 8.95
C THR A 94 -9.78 7.16 8.83
N TYR A 95 -9.53 7.84 7.72
CA TYR A 95 -8.26 8.53 7.46
C TYR A 95 -8.52 10.01 7.31
N SER A 96 -7.61 10.83 7.85
CA SER A 96 -7.64 12.29 7.72
C SER A 96 -6.32 12.84 7.19
N LEU A 97 -6.42 13.91 6.40
CA LEU A 97 -5.30 14.67 5.86
C LEU A 97 -5.14 15.95 6.68
N GLU A 98 -3.94 16.19 7.17
CA GLU A 98 -3.57 17.44 7.83
C GLU A 98 -2.53 18.16 6.98
N THR A 99 -2.84 19.36 6.55
CA THR A 99 -1.94 20.22 5.76
C THR A 99 -1.51 21.41 6.60
N PRO A 100 -0.20 21.68 6.75
CA PRO A 100 0.29 22.85 7.46
C PRO A 100 0.12 24.17 6.70
N ASN A 101 -0.16 24.11 5.39
CA ASN A 101 -0.27 25.27 4.50
C ASN A 101 -1.65 25.39 3.86
N ASP A 102 -2.32 26.53 4.04
CA ASP A 102 -3.65 26.82 3.48
C ASP A 102 -3.66 27.14 1.97
N SER A 103 -2.48 27.39 1.36
CA SER A 103 -2.40 27.78 -0.06
C SER A 103 -2.54 26.61 -1.04
N LEU A 104 -2.59 25.39 -0.54
CA LEU A 104 -2.62 24.19 -1.35
C LEU A 104 -3.58 23.18 -0.73
N ALA A 105 -4.64 22.83 -1.46
CA ALA A 105 -5.60 21.86 -1.00
C ALA A 105 -5.16 20.43 -1.37
N VAL A 106 -5.01 19.58 -0.36
CA VAL A 106 -4.85 18.13 -0.48
C VAL A 106 -6.13 17.47 0.00
N PHE A 107 -6.70 16.56 -0.78
CA PHE A 107 -7.99 15.98 -0.47
C PHE A 107 -8.11 14.53 -0.94
N PHE A 108 -9.03 13.80 -0.35
CA PHE A 108 -9.39 12.45 -0.79
C PHE A 108 -10.39 12.51 -1.94
N GLY A 109 -10.22 11.60 -2.89
CA GLY A 109 -11.10 11.52 -4.05
C GLY A 109 -10.54 12.25 -5.28
N ALA A 110 -11.39 12.37 -6.29
CA ALA A 110 -11.11 13.07 -7.55
C ALA A 110 -12.19 14.12 -7.85
N ASP A 111 -13.10 14.36 -6.91
CA ASP A 111 -14.16 15.36 -7.02
C ASP A 111 -13.61 16.73 -6.59
N LEU A 112 -13.48 17.63 -7.57
CA LEU A 112 -12.95 18.97 -7.35
C LEU A 112 -13.96 19.92 -6.70
N ASP A 113 -15.24 19.61 -6.84
CA ASP A 113 -16.33 20.45 -6.33
C ASP A 113 -16.57 20.19 -4.83
N ASN A 114 -16.20 18.98 -4.36
CA ASN A 114 -16.36 18.58 -2.95
C ASN A 114 -15.08 17.94 -2.39
N PRO A 115 -14.00 18.72 -2.22
CA PRO A 115 -12.76 18.20 -1.64
C PRO A 115 -12.97 17.82 -0.16
N VAL A 116 -12.69 16.58 0.20
CA VAL A 116 -12.83 16.08 1.57
C VAL A 116 -11.46 15.77 2.16
N ALA A 117 -11.22 16.26 3.38
CA ALA A 117 -9.98 15.98 4.11
C ALA A 117 -10.07 14.73 5.01
N GLU A 118 -11.25 14.14 5.14
CA GLU A 118 -11.50 12.94 5.91
C GLU A 118 -12.36 11.95 5.13
N VAL A 119 -12.03 10.66 5.21
CA VAL A 119 -12.75 9.61 4.50
C VAL A 119 -12.74 8.30 5.29
N ASN A 120 -13.86 7.58 5.27
CA ASN A 120 -13.93 6.22 5.77
C ASN A 120 -13.67 5.24 4.62
N VAL A 121 -12.62 4.43 4.75
CA VAL A 121 -12.20 3.46 3.73
C VAL A 121 -12.50 2.05 4.22
N PRO A 122 -13.37 1.29 3.52
CA PRO A 122 -13.65 -0.10 3.86
C PRO A 122 -12.39 -0.98 3.86
N ALA A 123 -12.49 -2.15 4.50
CA ALA A 123 -11.43 -3.16 4.49
C ALA A 123 -11.02 -3.53 3.07
N GLY A 124 -9.71 -3.50 2.79
CA GLY A 124 -9.15 -3.84 1.48
C GLY A 124 -9.45 -2.84 0.36
N ALA A 125 -10.18 -1.75 0.64
CA ALA A 125 -10.49 -0.72 -0.34
C ALA A 125 -9.37 0.32 -0.46
N SER A 126 -9.43 1.11 -1.53
CA SER A 126 -8.48 2.19 -1.82
C SER A 126 -9.21 3.49 -2.10
N VAL A 127 -8.55 4.61 -1.77
CA VAL A 127 -9.03 5.95 -2.09
C VAL A 127 -7.89 6.77 -2.70
N PRO A 128 -8.11 7.53 -3.78
CA PRO A 128 -7.11 8.42 -4.33
C PRO A 128 -6.93 9.66 -3.44
N ILE A 129 -5.72 10.23 -3.47
CA ILE A 129 -5.38 11.53 -2.90
C ILE A 129 -5.02 12.45 -4.06
N SER A 130 -5.62 13.62 -4.10
CA SER A 130 -5.51 14.62 -5.15
C SER A 130 -5.05 15.96 -4.59
N LEU A 131 -4.50 16.81 -5.46
CA LEU A 131 -3.98 18.14 -5.11
C LEU A 131 -4.65 19.22 -5.97
N ILE A 132 -4.95 20.36 -5.36
CA ILE A 132 -5.32 21.60 -6.08
C ILE A 132 -4.38 22.69 -5.62
N SER A 133 -3.80 23.42 -6.58
CA SER A 133 -3.01 24.62 -6.32
C SER A 133 -3.61 25.82 -7.03
N SER A 134 -3.86 26.89 -6.27
CA SER A 134 -4.34 28.20 -6.76
C SER A 134 -3.31 29.30 -6.53
N SER A 135 -2.10 28.98 -6.07
CA SER A 135 -1.03 29.94 -5.83
C SER A 135 -0.49 30.55 -7.15
N PRO A 136 -0.02 31.78 -7.17
CA PRO A 136 0.62 32.38 -8.35
C PRO A 136 1.96 31.74 -8.72
N ASP A 137 2.66 31.12 -7.76
CA ASP A 137 4.00 30.57 -7.98
C ASP A 137 3.95 29.32 -8.85
N SER A 138 4.87 29.20 -9.80
CA SER A 138 4.95 28.05 -10.69
C SER A 138 5.47 26.79 -9.99
N SER A 139 6.46 26.92 -9.10
CA SER A 139 6.96 25.79 -8.31
C SER A 139 6.25 25.75 -6.96
N GLN A 140 5.69 24.61 -6.62
CA GLN A 140 4.90 24.40 -5.43
C GLN A 140 5.37 23.18 -4.66
N THR A 141 5.17 23.21 -3.36
CA THR A 141 5.38 22.07 -2.47
C THR A 141 4.16 21.86 -1.60
N ALA A 142 3.54 20.69 -1.75
CA ALA A 142 2.49 20.20 -0.88
C ALA A 142 3.12 19.38 0.24
N GLU A 143 2.89 19.77 1.48
CA GLU A 143 3.27 18.97 2.64
C GLU A 143 2.01 18.61 3.42
N PHE A 144 1.86 17.33 3.76
CA PHE A 144 0.70 16.84 4.48
C PHE A 144 1.02 15.57 5.26
N PHE A 145 0.20 15.31 6.26
CA PHE A 145 0.26 14.13 7.12
C PHE A 145 -1.02 13.31 6.94
N ILE A 146 -0.86 11.98 7.01
CA ILE A 146 -2.00 11.06 7.01
C ILE A 146 -2.14 10.49 8.42
N LYS A 147 -3.31 10.69 9.02
CA LYS A 147 -3.68 10.08 10.30
C LYS A 147 -4.73 9.00 10.08
N SER A 148 -4.66 7.94 10.86
CA SER A 148 -5.69 6.89 10.92
C SER A 148 -6.31 6.83 12.30
N ASN A 149 -7.62 6.82 12.34
CA ASN A 149 -8.43 6.68 13.53
C ASN A 149 -9.15 5.31 13.56
#